data_233e5f53cdf7bf952c8de97bc49a73c0
#
_entry.id   233e5f53cdf7bf952c8de97bc49a73c0
#
_cell.length_a   1.000
_cell.length_b   1.000
_cell.length_c   1.000
_cell.angle_alpha   90.00
_cell.angle_beta   90.00
_cell.angle_gamma   90.00
#
_symmetry.space_group_name_H-M   'P 1'
#
loop_
_entity.id
_entity.type
_entity.pdbx_description
1 polymer ?
#
loop_
_entity_poly.entity_id
_entity_poly.type
_entity_poly.pdbx_seq_one_letter_code
_entity_poly.pdbx_strand_id
1 'polypeptide(L)'
;MSESPKQPETLSAAEFEPRVDITVAGKRRFSPLKLLGLLGALAVGYGLFFLLTARSISVEVDAETAPVIDVRGLHLQFGGRLLMRPGHYPLSVTAEGYQDYDGDLHVDGTEVQTRAVQLTPLPGVLIIESDPAQASVSIDGVFVGETPLTVASIASGEATITLEADRFLPYKSTFEVTGREVTQRFSASLVPGWSRVTLEAVPSK
;
A
#
# COMPACT_ATOMS: atom_id res chain seq x y z
N MET A 1 128.30 6.08 2.32
CA MET A 1 127.34 6.95 3.00
C MET A 1 126.42 7.47 1.94
N SER A 2 125.27 6.87 1.86
CA SER A 2 124.22 7.41 0.96
C SER A 2 122.87 7.12 1.60
N GLU A 3 122.30 8.22 2.02
CA GLU A 3 121.02 8.27 2.69
C GLU A 3 119.94 8.24 1.64
N SER A 4 119.06 7.26 1.71
CA SER A 4 117.89 7.07 0.78
C SER A 4 116.77 7.97 1.31
N PRO A 5 116.12 8.73 0.46
CA PRO A 5 114.97 9.56 0.87
C PRO A 5 113.74 8.72 1.15
N LYS A 6 113.06 9.06 2.27
CA LYS A 6 111.84 8.47 2.72
C LYS A 6 110.69 8.89 1.80
N GLN A 7 110.02 7.98 1.20
CA GLN A 7 108.78 8.24 0.42
C GLN A 7 107.70 8.66 1.30
N PRO A 8 106.80 9.63 0.93
CA PRO A 8 105.66 9.99 1.65
C PRO A 8 104.55 8.94 1.55
N GLU A 9 104.03 8.53 2.71
CA GLU A 9 102.89 7.64 2.79
C GLU A 9 101.69 8.36 2.14
N THR A 10 101.20 7.80 1.09
CA THR A 10 99.93 8.22 0.50
C THR A 10 98.77 7.71 1.40
N LEU A 11 98.10 8.61 2.11
CA LEU A 11 96.87 8.30 2.81
C LEU A 11 95.76 7.93 1.78
N SER A 12 95.39 6.64 1.78
CA SER A 12 94.27 6.13 0.99
C SER A 12 92.99 6.77 1.62
N ALA A 13 92.27 7.53 0.78
CA ALA A 13 90.95 8.10 1.19
C ALA A 13 90.02 6.92 1.47
N ALA A 14 89.57 6.82 2.72
CA ALA A 14 88.51 5.89 3.10
C ALA A 14 87.25 6.24 2.32
N GLU A 15 86.83 5.31 1.49
CA GLU A 15 85.61 5.43 0.72
C GLU A 15 84.42 5.48 1.69
N PHE A 16 83.79 6.65 1.79
CA PHE A 16 82.63 6.86 2.64
C PHE A 16 81.42 6.22 1.98
N GLU A 17 81.02 4.99 2.40
CA GLU A 17 79.72 4.40 2.00
C GLU A 17 78.65 4.95 2.93
N PRO A 18 77.76 5.82 2.44
CA PRO A 18 76.61 6.22 3.22
C PRO A 18 75.69 5.02 3.41
N ARG A 19 75.63 4.47 4.63
CA ARG A 19 74.65 3.47 5.02
C ARG A 19 73.28 4.13 5.03
N VAL A 20 72.57 4.11 3.90
CA VAL A 20 71.18 4.53 3.84
C VAL A 20 70.35 3.36 4.38
N ASP A 21 70.07 3.35 5.66
CA ASP A 21 69.07 2.44 6.24
C ASP A 21 67.69 2.92 5.74
N ILE A 22 67.33 2.46 4.54
CA ILE A 22 65.96 2.60 4.01
C ILE A 22 65.14 1.61 4.84
N THR A 23 64.58 2.06 5.96
CA THR A 23 63.46 1.39 6.60
C THR A 23 62.29 1.43 5.60
N VAL A 24 62.20 0.43 4.76
CA VAL A 24 61.01 0.18 3.92
C VAL A 24 59.87 -0.03 4.89
N ALA A 25 59.04 1.01 5.08
CA ALA A 25 57.82 0.91 5.86
C ALA A 25 57.05 -0.29 5.32
N GLY A 26 57.01 -1.37 6.10
CA GLY A 26 56.39 -2.63 5.73
C GLY A 26 54.99 -2.38 5.26
N LYS A 27 54.74 -2.63 3.98
CA LYS A 27 53.42 -2.56 3.37
C LYS A 27 52.51 -3.44 4.21
N ARG A 28 51.68 -2.84 5.09
CA ARG A 28 50.69 -3.55 5.92
C ARG A 28 49.82 -4.35 4.95
N ARG A 29 50.11 -5.61 4.75
CA ARG A 29 49.25 -6.55 4.02
C ARG A 29 48.00 -6.73 4.85
N PHE A 30 46.94 -6.01 4.51
CA PHE A 30 45.62 -6.25 5.08
C PHE A 30 45.25 -7.69 4.71
N SER A 31 45.22 -8.56 5.71
CA SER A 31 44.71 -9.91 5.52
C SER A 31 43.25 -9.83 5.08
N PRO A 32 42.86 -10.41 3.95
CA PRO A 32 41.47 -10.37 3.47
C PRO A 32 40.52 -10.97 4.50
N LEU A 33 40.99 -11.92 5.32
CA LEU A 33 40.22 -12.52 6.39
C LEU A 33 39.92 -11.51 7.51
N LYS A 34 40.86 -10.61 7.83
CA LYS A 34 40.60 -9.53 8.85
C LYS A 34 39.64 -8.49 8.31
N LEU A 35 39.70 -8.17 7.01
CA LEU A 35 38.77 -7.28 6.35
C LEU A 35 37.36 -7.88 6.34
N LEU A 36 37.24 -9.17 6.02
CA LEU A 36 35.97 -9.90 6.04
C LEU A 36 35.36 -9.93 7.46
N GLY A 37 36.20 -10.20 8.47
CA GLY A 37 35.78 -10.16 9.88
C GLY A 37 35.30 -8.77 10.33
N LEU A 38 36.00 -7.71 9.91
CA LEU A 38 35.59 -6.33 10.18
C LEU A 38 34.26 -5.98 9.52
N LEU A 39 34.09 -6.36 8.24
CA LEU A 39 32.81 -6.17 7.53
C LEU A 39 31.66 -6.94 8.18
N GLY A 40 31.92 -8.18 8.62
CA GLY A 40 30.94 -8.97 9.38
C GLY A 40 30.54 -8.30 10.70
N ALA A 41 31.54 -7.83 11.46
CA ALA A 41 31.28 -7.12 12.73
C ALA A 41 30.50 -5.81 12.51
N LEU A 42 30.81 -5.06 11.45
CA LEU A 42 30.08 -3.86 11.07
C LEU A 42 28.64 -4.18 10.66
N ALA A 43 28.41 -5.24 9.89
CA ALA A 43 27.08 -5.67 9.49
C ALA A 43 26.22 -6.08 10.70
N VAL A 44 26.80 -6.86 11.63
CA VAL A 44 26.12 -7.24 12.89
C VAL A 44 25.84 -6.02 13.75
N GLY A 45 26.80 -5.10 13.89
CA GLY A 45 26.64 -3.86 14.64
C GLY A 45 25.55 -2.97 14.05
N TYR A 46 25.49 -2.85 12.72
CA TYR A 46 24.44 -2.13 12.02
C TYR A 46 23.07 -2.79 12.20
N GLY A 47 23.01 -4.12 12.12
CA GLY A 47 21.78 -4.89 12.36
C GLY A 47 21.23 -4.69 13.78
N LEU A 48 22.11 -4.77 14.81
CA LEU A 48 21.76 -4.50 16.19
C LEU A 48 21.30 -3.04 16.38
N PHE A 49 22.01 -2.09 15.81
CA PHE A 49 21.65 -0.68 15.85
C PHE A 49 20.28 -0.43 15.18
N PHE A 50 20.01 -1.11 14.04
CA PHE A 50 18.71 -1.05 13.39
C PHE A 50 17.62 -1.59 14.30
N LEU A 51 17.79 -2.77 14.91
CA LEU A 51 16.80 -3.38 15.81
C LEU A 51 16.52 -2.52 17.05
N LEU A 52 17.53 -1.85 17.61
CA LEU A 52 17.37 -0.97 18.77
C LEU A 52 16.69 0.36 18.43
N THR A 53 16.77 0.80 17.17
CA THR A 53 16.19 2.08 16.71
C THR A 53 14.92 1.91 15.87
N ALA A 54 14.61 0.69 15.43
CA ALA A 54 13.39 0.40 14.67
C ALA A 54 12.15 0.50 15.56
N ARG A 55 11.08 1.02 14.97
CA ARG A 55 9.75 1.13 15.61
C ARG A 55 8.80 0.17 14.94
N SER A 56 7.86 -0.35 15.72
CA SER A 56 6.86 -1.31 15.24
C SER A 56 5.61 -0.57 14.76
N ILE A 57 5.24 -0.78 13.51
CA ILE A 57 4.05 -0.19 12.91
C ILE A 57 3.12 -1.30 12.46
N SER A 58 1.85 -1.16 12.80
CA SER A 58 0.74 -1.95 12.28
C SER A 58 -0.07 -1.08 11.33
N VAL A 59 -0.23 -1.53 10.09
CA VAL A 59 -1.12 -0.89 9.13
C VAL A 59 -2.43 -1.68 9.15
N GLU A 60 -3.50 -1.02 9.57
CA GLU A 60 -4.85 -1.59 9.56
C GLU A 60 -5.57 -1.04 8.33
N VAL A 61 -6.02 -1.93 7.46
CA VAL A 61 -6.74 -1.58 6.25
C VAL A 61 -8.18 -2.06 6.40
N ASP A 62 -9.12 -1.13 6.26
CA ASP A 62 -10.54 -1.45 6.23
C ASP A 62 -10.93 -1.92 4.82
N ALA A 63 -10.78 -3.21 4.58
CA ALA A 63 -11.14 -3.87 3.33
C ALA A 63 -11.64 -5.30 3.62
N GLU A 64 -12.66 -5.74 2.88
CA GLU A 64 -13.17 -7.11 3.01
C GLU A 64 -12.29 -8.15 2.30
N THR A 65 -11.47 -7.69 1.34
CA THR A 65 -10.47 -8.51 0.64
C THR A 65 -9.09 -8.31 1.24
N ALA A 66 -8.22 -9.32 1.12
CA ALA A 66 -6.86 -9.22 1.64
C ALA A 66 -6.08 -8.10 0.93
N PRO A 67 -5.68 -7.03 1.66
CA PRO A 67 -4.94 -5.94 1.05
C PRO A 67 -3.48 -6.33 0.82
N VAL A 68 -2.90 -5.83 -0.27
CA VAL A 68 -1.47 -5.84 -0.52
C VAL A 68 -0.91 -4.48 -0.10
N ILE A 69 -0.02 -4.50 0.88
CA ILE A 69 0.60 -3.30 1.42
C ILE A 69 2.04 -3.25 0.93
N ASP A 70 2.39 -2.23 0.15
CA ASP A 70 3.75 -1.96 -0.30
C ASP A 70 4.27 -0.66 0.35
N VAL A 71 5.37 -0.78 1.07
CA VAL A 71 6.04 0.36 1.70
C VAL A 71 7.44 0.46 1.12
N ARG A 72 7.72 1.57 0.44
CA ARG A 72 9.05 1.80 -0.13
C ARG A 72 10.02 2.23 0.95
N GLY A 73 11.14 1.51 1.06
CA GLY A 73 12.20 1.81 2.01
C GLY A 73 12.73 0.58 2.73
N LEU A 74 13.74 0.80 3.58
CA LEU A 74 14.31 -0.28 4.37
C LEU A 74 13.39 -0.62 5.54
N HIS A 75 12.73 -1.76 5.46
CA HIS A 75 11.86 -2.28 6.51
C HIS A 75 12.07 -3.78 6.71
N LEU A 76 11.73 -4.27 7.88
CA LEU A 76 11.64 -5.70 8.20
C LEU A 76 10.20 -6.02 8.55
N GLN A 77 9.63 -7.03 7.90
CA GLN A 77 8.28 -7.50 8.21
C GLN A 77 8.35 -8.70 9.14
N PHE A 78 7.70 -8.61 10.28
CA PHE A 78 7.62 -9.69 11.25
C PHE A 78 6.24 -9.77 11.89
N GLY A 79 5.55 -10.91 11.76
CA GLY A 79 4.26 -11.14 12.40
C GLY A 79 3.17 -10.12 12.02
N GLY A 80 3.12 -9.66 10.75
CA GLY A 80 2.15 -8.64 10.29
C GLY A 80 2.47 -7.21 10.72
N ARG A 81 3.64 -7.00 11.36
CA ARG A 81 4.12 -5.67 11.75
C ARG A 81 5.34 -5.29 10.91
N LEU A 82 5.44 -4.00 10.62
CA LEU A 82 6.57 -3.40 9.94
C LEU A 82 7.51 -2.78 10.98
N LEU A 83 8.78 -3.20 10.97
CA LEU A 83 9.84 -2.60 11.77
C LEU A 83 10.57 -1.58 10.89
N MET A 84 10.43 -0.30 11.22
CA MET A 84 10.95 0.81 10.43
C MET A 84 11.62 1.83 11.34
N ARG A 85 12.52 2.62 10.77
CA ARG A 85 13.10 3.76 11.49
C ARG A 85 12.14 4.96 11.41
N PRO A 86 12.24 5.91 12.37
CA PRO A 86 11.50 7.17 12.24
C PRO A 86 11.81 7.88 10.90
N GLY A 87 10.75 8.35 10.22
CA GLY A 87 10.88 8.98 8.91
C GLY A 87 9.56 9.01 8.13
N HIS A 88 9.63 9.45 6.88
CA HIS A 88 8.52 9.44 5.93
C HIS A 88 8.76 8.37 4.88
N TYR A 89 7.74 7.57 4.62
CA TYR A 89 7.81 6.43 3.69
C TYR A 89 6.60 6.45 2.77
N PRO A 90 6.79 6.36 1.44
CA PRO A 90 5.69 6.15 0.53
C PRO A 90 5.01 4.82 0.82
N LEU A 91 3.70 4.89 1.00
CA LEU A 91 2.81 3.75 1.28
C LEU A 91 1.84 3.60 0.11
N SER A 92 1.82 2.44 -0.52
CA SER A 92 0.82 2.05 -1.50
C SER A 92 0.02 0.87 -0.96
N VAL A 93 -1.30 0.95 -1.02
CA VAL A 93 -2.20 -0.11 -0.58
C VAL A 93 -3.17 -0.42 -1.71
N THR A 94 -3.18 -1.67 -2.14
CA THR A 94 -4.08 -2.16 -3.18
C THR A 94 -4.91 -3.31 -2.65
N ALA A 95 -6.20 -3.36 -3.02
CA ALA A 95 -7.09 -4.47 -2.70
C ALA A 95 -8.08 -4.68 -3.84
N GLU A 96 -8.44 -5.93 -4.10
CA GLU A 96 -9.39 -6.27 -5.16
C GLU A 96 -10.76 -5.63 -4.89
N GLY A 97 -11.29 -4.92 -5.88
CA GLY A 97 -12.55 -4.19 -5.79
C GLY A 97 -12.46 -2.82 -5.12
N TYR A 98 -11.26 -2.31 -4.85
CA TYR A 98 -11.03 -1.00 -4.27
C TYR A 98 -10.13 -0.14 -5.16
N GLN A 99 -10.21 1.16 -4.99
CA GLN A 99 -9.28 2.09 -5.61
C GLN A 99 -7.93 1.98 -4.91
N ASP A 100 -6.85 2.04 -5.70
CA ASP A 100 -5.50 2.07 -5.17
C ASP A 100 -5.30 3.30 -4.28
N TYR A 101 -4.71 3.10 -3.12
CA TYR A 101 -4.37 4.16 -2.19
C TYR A 101 -2.87 4.40 -2.23
N ASP A 102 -2.48 5.63 -2.54
CA ASP A 102 -1.11 6.10 -2.45
C ASP A 102 -1.03 7.24 -1.43
N GLY A 103 -0.15 7.10 -0.47
CA GLY A 103 0.02 8.09 0.59
C GLY A 103 1.38 8.01 1.25
N ASP A 104 1.58 8.85 2.28
CA ASP A 104 2.79 8.86 3.08
C ASP A 104 2.54 8.27 4.46
N LEU A 105 3.39 7.32 4.83
CA LEU A 105 3.48 6.77 6.17
C LEU A 105 4.50 7.57 6.97
N HIS A 106 4.03 8.35 7.93
CA HIS A 106 4.89 9.03 8.87
C HIS A 106 5.13 8.15 10.09
N VAL A 107 6.40 7.83 10.32
CA VAL A 107 6.88 7.05 11.47
C VAL A 107 7.50 8.03 12.45
N ASP A 108 6.89 8.20 13.60
CA ASP A 108 7.45 9.02 14.69
C ASP A 108 8.32 8.20 15.65
N GLY A 109 8.72 8.80 16.77
CA GLY A 109 9.58 8.16 17.77
C GLY A 109 8.86 7.21 18.73
N THR A 110 7.53 7.00 18.62
CA THR A 110 6.77 6.10 19.50
C THR A 110 7.04 4.64 19.20
N GLU A 111 7.03 3.79 20.23
CA GLU A 111 7.46 2.38 20.10
C GLU A 111 6.49 1.55 19.26
N VAL A 112 5.19 1.83 19.37
CA VAL A 112 4.13 1.12 18.63
C VAL A 112 3.17 2.13 18.04
N GLN A 113 2.94 2.04 16.75
CA GLN A 113 2.02 2.89 16.02
C GLN A 113 1.04 2.05 15.23
N THR A 114 -0.22 2.47 15.16
CA THR A 114 -1.23 1.91 14.28
C THR A 114 -1.66 2.99 13.28
N ARG A 115 -1.60 2.67 12.00
CA ARG A 115 -2.08 3.52 10.93
C ARG A 115 -3.29 2.88 10.26
N ALA A 116 -4.46 3.50 10.44
CA ALA A 116 -5.66 3.09 9.72
C ALA A 116 -5.66 3.69 8.31
N VAL A 117 -5.93 2.86 7.30
CA VAL A 117 -6.11 3.25 5.91
C VAL A 117 -7.51 2.80 5.49
N GLN A 118 -8.32 3.76 5.02
CA GLN A 118 -9.63 3.48 4.45
C GLN A 118 -9.51 3.46 2.93
N LEU A 119 -9.89 2.35 2.32
CA LEU A 119 -9.94 2.20 0.88
C LEU A 119 -11.35 2.57 0.37
N THR A 120 -11.39 3.22 -0.78
CA THR A 120 -12.65 3.55 -1.45
C THR A 120 -13.06 2.39 -2.35
N PRO A 121 -14.23 1.75 -2.12
CA PRO A 121 -14.71 0.70 -3.01
C PRO A 121 -14.90 1.21 -4.43
N LEU A 122 -14.56 0.39 -5.42
CA LEU A 122 -14.92 0.63 -6.81
C LEU A 122 -16.44 0.58 -6.99
N PRO A 123 -17.02 1.30 -7.96
CA PRO A 123 -18.44 1.20 -8.27
C PRO A 123 -18.86 -0.23 -8.57
N GLY A 124 -20.13 -0.55 -8.28
CA GLY A 124 -20.73 -1.83 -8.63
C GLY A 124 -21.60 -1.76 -9.85
N VAL A 125 -22.21 -2.91 -10.21
CA VAL A 125 -23.22 -3.04 -11.25
C VAL A 125 -24.53 -3.45 -10.61
N LEU A 126 -25.63 -2.72 -10.93
CA LEU A 126 -26.96 -3.01 -10.40
C LEU A 126 -27.91 -3.34 -11.55
N ILE A 127 -28.50 -4.53 -11.51
CA ILE A 127 -29.57 -4.96 -12.42
C ILE A 127 -30.89 -4.73 -11.71
N ILE A 128 -31.77 -3.93 -12.31
CA ILE A 128 -33.09 -3.58 -11.75
C ILE A 128 -34.17 -4.17 -12.63
N GLU A 129 -35.05 -4.97 -12.00
CA GLU A 129 -36.19 -5.63 -12.64
C GLU A 129 -37.48 -5.27 -11.90
N SER A 130 -38.59 -5.13 -12.60
CA SER A 130 -39.89 -4.92 -12.00
C SER A 130 -41.00 -5.71 -12.67
N ASP A 131 -42.05 -5.94 -11.94
CA ASP A 131 -43.34 -6.41 -12.46
C ASP A 131 -44.40 -5.36 -12.09
N PRO A 132 -45.02 -4.67 -13.12
CA PRO A 132 -44.78 -4.81 -14.55
C PRO A 132 -43.40 -4.30 -14.99
N ALA A 133 -42.94 -4.79 -16.13
CA ALA A 133 -41.78 -4.24 -16.82
C ALA A 133 -42.06 -2.82 -17.34
N GLN A 134 -41.01 -2.09 -17.76
CA GLN A 134 -41.07 -0.71 -18.24
C GLN A 134 -41.50 0.30 -17.12
N ALA A 135 -41.23 0.00 -15.88
CA ALA A 135 -41.32 0.97 -14.82
C ALA A 135 -40.15 1.98 -14.90
N SER A 136 -40.46 3.25 -14.75
CA SER A 136 -39.46 4.31 -14.64
C SER A 136 -38.64 4.13 -13.37
N VAL A 137 -37.32 4.16 -13.49
CA VAL A 137 -36.38 3.96 -12.39
C VAL A 137 -35.71 5.27 -12.04
N SER A 138 -35.78 5.65 -10.77
CA SER A 138 -34.98 6.75 -10.21
C SER A 138 -34.13 6.23 -9.07
N ILE A 139 -32.84 6.62 -9.03
CA ILE A 139 -31.90 6.35 -7.95
C ILE A 139 -31.57 7.68 -7.29
N ASP A 140 -31.79 7.77 -5.99
CA ASP A 140 -31.61 9.00 -5.17
C ASP A 140 -32.32 10.22 -5.78
N GLY A 141 -33.50 9.98 -6.41
CA GLY A 141 -34.32 11.00 -7.05
C GLY A 141 -33.85 11.38 -8.47
N VAL A 142 -32.82 10.77 -9.00
CA VAL A 142 -32.34 10.99 -10.37
C VAL A 142 -32.86 9.88 -11.27
N PHE A 143 -33.59 10.24 -12.35
CA PHE A 143 -34.06 9.27 -13.36
C PHE A 143 -32.88 8.63 -14.10
N VAL A 144 -32.86 7.31 -14.15
CA VAL A 144 -31.77 6.53 -14.76
C VAL A 144 -32.22 5.65 -15.95
N GLY A 145 -33.53 5.42 -16.10
CA GLY A 145 -34.07 4.62 -17.20
C GLY A 145 -35.34 3.85 -16.84
N GLU A 146 -35.65 2.79 -17.59
CA GLU A 146 -36.84 1.94 -17.40
C GLU A 146 -36.42 0.47 -17.24
N THR A 147 -37.19 -0.29 -16.45
CA THR A 147 -36.93 -1.71 -16.22
C THR A 147 -37.29 -2.59 -17.43
N PRO A 148 -36.52 -3.66 -17.70
CA PRO A 148 -35.32 -4.08 -17.02
C PRO A 148 -34.11 -3.18 -17.36
N LEU A 149 -33.37 -2.74 -16.35
CA LEU A 149 -32.26 -1.80 -16.50
C LEU A 149 -30.99 -2.34 -15.86
N THR A 150 -29.85 -2.11 -16.52
CA THR A 150 -28.53 -2.36 -15.93
C THR A 150 -27.81 -1.04 -15.74
N VAL A 151 -27.52 -0.70 -14.50
CA VAL A 151 -26.71 0.45 -14.11
C VAL A 151 -25.27 -0.02 -13.94
N ALA A 152 -24.41 0.32 -14.89
CA ALA A 152 -23.04 -0.23 -14.98
C ALA A 152 -22.05 0.40 -13.98
N SER A 153 -22.39 1.51 -13.36
CA SER A 153 -21.51 2.21 -12.42
C SER A 153 -22.34 2.87 -11.34
N ILE A 154 -22.55 2.17 -10.23
CA ILE A 154 -23.25 2.70 -9.06
C ILE A 154 -22.29 2.73 -7.88
N ALA A 155 -22.22 3.88 -7.18
CA ALA A 155 -21.37 4.02 -6.02
C ALA A 155 -21.78 3.06 -4.91
N SER A 156 -20.82 2.57 -4.12
CA SER A 156 -21.10 1.77 -2.92
C SER A 156 -21.80 2.60 -1.85
N GLY A 157 -22.61 1.95 -1.03
CA GLY A 157 -23.38 2.55 0.06
C GLY A 157 -24.88 2.47 -0.15
N GLU A 158 -25.59 3.20 0.67
CA GLU A 158 -27.07 3.20 0.69
C GLU A 158 -27.61 4.02 -0.49
N ALA A 159 -28.44 3.42 -1.33
CA ALA A 159 -29.09 4.04 -2.47
C ALA A 159 -30.63 3.90 -2.34
N THR A 160 -31.35 4.95 -2.64
CA THR A 160 -32.83 4.93 -2.66
C THR A 160 -33.32 4.67 -4.07
N ILE A 161 -33.94 3.51 -4.30
CA ILE A 161 -34.54 3.13 -5.57
C ILE A 161 -36.02 3.45 -5.55
N THR A 162 -36.49 4.23 -6.52
CA THR A 162 -37.90 4.53 -6.76
C THR A 162 -38.33 3.98 -8.11
N LEU A 163 -39.41 3.19 -8.14
CA LEU A 163 -40.01 2.64 -9.35
C LEU A 163 -41.41 3.21 -9.51
N GLU A 164 -41.69 3.70 -10.73
CA GLU A 164 -42.99 4.27 -11.07
C GLU A 164 -43.51 3.66 -12.37
N ALA A 165 -44.75 3.21 -12.40
CA ALA A 165 -45.42 2.72 -13.60
C ALA A 165 -46.86 3.26 -13.67
N ASP A 166 -47.36 3.44 -14.88
CA ASP A 166 -48.73 3.92 -15.08
C ASP A 166 -49.73 2.98 -14.44
N ARG A 167 -50.67 3.55 -13.65
CA ARG A 167 -51.70 2.82 -12.88
C ARG A 167 -51.19 1.95 -11.70
N PHE A 168 -49.95 2.09 -11.34
CA PHE A 168 -49.38 1.42 -10.17
C PHE A 168 -48.99 2.46 -9.09
N LEU A 169 -48.96 2.04 -7.85
CA LEU A 169 -48.47 2.86 -6.78
C LEU A 169 -46.96 2.98 -6.85
N PRO A 170 -46.37 4.16 -6.63
CA PRO A 170 -44.90 4.29 -6.58
C PRO A 170 -44.32 3.35 -5.53
N TYR A 171 -43.26 2.65 -5.92
CA TYR A 171 -42.51 1.77 -5.03
C TYR A 171 -41.19 2.44 -4.67
N LYS A 172 -40.92 2.57 -3.40
CA LYS A 172 -39.69 3.15 -2.89
C LYS A 172 -39.02 2.23 -1.90
N SER A 173 -37.73 1.96 -2.08
CA SER A 173 -36.93 1.11 -1.19
C SER A 173 -35.51 1.60 -1.11
N THR A 174 -34.92 1.41 0.05
CA THR A 174 -33.49 1.58 0.25
C THR A 174 -32.76 0.28 -0.04
N PHE A 175 -31.67 0.35 -0.76
CA PHE A 175 -30.86 -0.78 -1.17
C PHE A 175 -29.39 -0.51 -0.88
N GLU A 176 -28.71 -1.46 -0.23
CA GLU A 176 -27.28 -1.39 0.06
C GLU A 176 -26.48 -1.85 -1.16
N VAL A 177 -25.75 -0.93 -1.76
CA VAL A 177 -24.86 -1.22 -2.90
C VAL A 177 -23.49 -1.58 -2.36
N THR A 178 -23.06 -2.81 -2.58
CA THR A 178 -21.75 -3.31 -2.15
C THR A 178 -20.60 -2.62 -2.87
N GLY A 179 -20.79 -2.19 -4.13
CA GLY A 179 -19.70 -1.69 -4.97
C GLY A 179 -18.75 -2.80 -5.40
N ARG A 180 -17.46 -2.52 -5.44
CA ARG A 180 -16.35 -3.48 -5.69
C ARG A 180 -16.51 -4.27 -6.98
N GLU A 181 -17.07 -3.66 -8.04
CA GLU A 181 -17.36 -4.30 -9.34
C GLU A 181 -18.32 -5.50 -9.23
N VAL A 182 -18.95 -5.70 -8.06
CA VAL A 182 -19.91 -6.78 -7.85
C VAL A 182 -21.21 -6.45 -8.57
N THR A 183 -21.77 -7.45 -9.26
CA THR A 183 -23.11 -7.37 -9.86
C THR A 183 -24.16 -7.79 -8.85
N GLN A 184 -25.03 -6.84 -8.49
CA GLN A 184 -26.19 -7.08 -7.61
C GLN A 184 -27.48 -7.01 -8.43
N ARG A 185 -28.53 -7.63 -7.95
CA ARG A 185 -29.85 -7.63 -8.56
C ARG A 185 -30.89 -7.12 -7.58
N PHE A 186 -31.70 -6.19 -8.06
CA PHE A 186 -32.86 -5.66 -7.37
C PHE A 186 -34.11 -6.00 -8.17
N SER A 187 -35.12 -6.63 -7.55
CA SER A 187 -36.40 -6.90 -8.19
C SER A 187 -37.55 -6.49 -7.29
N ALA A 188 -38.56 -5.87 -7.88
CA ALA A 188 -39.75 -5.44 -7.16
C ALA A 188 -41.03 -5.67 -7.97
N SER A 189 -42.12 -6.02 -7.27
CA SER A 189 -43.45 -6.11 -7.83
C SER A 189 -44.27 -4.92 -7.36
N LEU A 190 -44.78 -4.14 -8.33
CA LEU A 190 -45.53 -2.92 -8.01
C LEU A 190 -47.00 -3.28 -7.73
N VAL A 191 -47.59 -2.55 -6.80
CA VAL A 191 -49.00 -2.74 -6.42
C VAL A 191 -49.90 -1.90 -7.35
N PRO A 192 -50.91 -2.51 -8.00
CA PRO A 192 -51.86 -1.76 -8.79
C PRO A 192 -52.56 -0.64 -8.01
N GLY A 193 -52.56 0.58 -8.58
CA GLY A 193 -53.23 1.74 -8.00
C GLY A 193 -54.75 1.77 -8.22
N TRP A 194 -55.32 0.69 -8.76
CA TRP A 194 -56.75 0.55 -9.05
C TRP A 194 -57.33 -0.69 -8.36
N SER A 195 -58.64 -0.59 -8.02
CA SER A 195 -59.35 -1.74 -7.47
C SER A 195 -60.53 -2.11 -8.33
N ARG A 196 -60.89 -3.41 -8.34
CA ARG A 196 -62.12 -3.89 -8.99
C ARG A 196 -63.33 -3.47 -8.16
N VAL A 197 -64.25 -2.69 -8.72
CA VAL A 197 -65.53 -2.36 -8.11
C VAL A 197 -66.57 -3.29 -8.70
N THR A 198 -67.23 -4.09 -7.86
CA THR A 198 -68.43 -4.88 -8.23
C THR A 198 -69.66 -4.11 -7.82
N LEU A 199 -70.49 -3.70 -8.78
CA LEU A 199 -71.78 -3.05 -8.54
C LEU A 199 -72.88 -4.14 -8.54
N GLU A 200 -73.51 -4.32 -7.39
CA GLU A 200 -74.74 -5.11 -7.30
C GLU A 200 -75.91 -4.18 -7.42
N ALA A 201 -76.69 -4.30 -8.50
CA ALA A 201 -77.97 -3.60 -8.64
C ALA A 201 -79.08 -4.43 -7.96
N VAL A 202 -79.63 -3.92 -6.88
CA VAL A 202 -80.84 -4.49 -6.28
C VAL A 202 -82.06 -3.84 -6.96
N PRO A 203 -82.90 -4.61 -7.69
CA PRO A 203 -84.09 -4.03 -8.30
C PRO A 203 -85.04 -3.61 -7.20
N SER A 204 -85.50 -2.35 -7.21
CA SER A 204 -86.60 -1.92 -6.35
C SER A 204 -87.92 -2.48 -6.87
N LYS A 205 -88.75 -3.08 -5.98
CA LYS A 205 -90.12 -3.51 -6.23
C LYS A 205 -91.01 -2.35 -6.40
#